data_7ddcbbe5757d412bd14e9d994f5bf1b1
#
_entry.id   7ddcbbe5757d412bd14e9d994f5bf1b1
#
_cell.length_a   1.000
_cell.length_b   1.000
_cell.length_c   1.000
_cell.angle_alpha   90.00
_cell.angle_beta   90.00
_cell.angle_gamma   90.00
#
_symmetry.space_group_name_H-M   'P 1'
#
loop_
_entity.id
_entity.type
_entity.pdbx_description
1 polymer ?
#
loop_
_entity_poly.entity_id
_entity_poly.type
_entity_poly.pdbx_seq_one_letter_code
_entity_poly.pdbx_strand_id
1 'polypeptide(L)'
;MKIGTRVSPDWLDRPEDLKFLKQIGVDCVDITLDMCPGYNETGGRTNREGLQMIADKLDAAGLEVERANCLSSSMQGIYLDTGESEREIDHLVNNVTLCGEVGFPVVGVQCFSASQFPGLDKQETHSFVEGRGGYRHLRVDVEKSQGHAAPEGAPTAQEIWERTLAIYRAVVPAAESAGTSVAMHGNDPPVPKYFGVPQILYDFDTFERLLTEVPSDHSGMTFCVGTRYESGQDVFEGIRRFGKKIFHVHFRNVQGRIPDQGWYAEGIPDEGDLNMFEVARALKEVGYEGALDYDHIMHLVNDEGGRSYIAYCVGHTRGILQALDALG
;
A
#
# COMPACT_ATOMS: atom_id res chain seq x y z
N MET A 1 13.34 -9.02 9.05
CA MET A 1 12.66 -8.17 8.05
C MET A 1 13.30 -8.39 6.69
N LYS A 2 12.51 -8.37 5.61
CA LYS A 2 12.93 -8.52 4.21
C LYS A 2 13.01 -7.14 3.55
N ILE A 3 13.82 -7.02 2.50
CA ILE A 3 13.84 -5.81 1.65
C ILE A 3 12.90 -6.05 0.49
N GLY A 4 11.83 -5.28 0.45
CA GLY A 4 10.79 -5.34 -0.57
C GLY A 4 10.89 -4.22 -1.60
N THR A 5 10.26 -4.42 -2.74
CA THR A 5 10.01 -3.39 -3.75
C THR A 5 8.80 -3.75 -4.59
N ARG A 6 8.13 -2.73 -5.10
CA ARG A 6 7.08 -2.93 -6.11
C ARG A 6 7.71 -3.23 -7.47
N VAL A 7 7.11 -4.16 -8.20
CA VAL A 7 7.48 -4.50 -9.57
C VAL A 7 6.45 -3.93 -10.54
N SER A 8 6.90 -3.30 -11.61
CA SER A 8 6.03 -2.88 -12.71
C SER A 8 5.67 -4.06 -13.61
N PRO A 9 4.48 -4.09 -14.24
CA PRO A 9 4.04 -5.21 -15.08
C PRO A 9 5.03 -5.60 -16.19
N ASP A 10 5.65 -4.61 -16.82
CA ASP A 10 6.61 -4.79 -17.91
C ASP A 10 7.95 -5.44 -17.45
N TRP A 11 8.27 -5.41 -16.17
CA TRP A 11 9.47 -6.04 -15.62
C TRP A 11 9.36 -7.56 -15.57
N LEU A 12 8.15 -8.10 -15.44
CA LEU A 12 7.92 -9.55 -15.49
C LEU A 12 8.34 -10.18 -16.84
N ASP A 13 8.34 -9.40 -17.92
CA ASP A 13 8.75 -9.83 -19.25
C ASP A 13 10.20 -9.46 -19.58
N ARG A 14 10.93 -8.86 -18.63
CA ARG A 14 12.32 -8.45 -18.77
C ARG A 14 13.20 -9.09 -17.69
N PRO A 15 13.74 -10.30 -17.92
CA PRO A 15 14.51 -11.03 -16.93
C PRO A 15 15.72 -10.26 -16.36
N GLU A 16 16.29 -9.34 -17.14
CA GLU A 16 17.40 -8.49 -16.71
C GLU A 16 16.97 -7.50 -15.61
N ASP A 17 15.73 -7.03 -15.64
CA ASP A 17 15.21 -6.12 -14.61
C ASP A 17 14.97 -6.88 -13.30
N LEU A 18 14.42 -8.09 -13.37
CA LEU A 18 14.26 -8.94 -12.20
C LEU A 18 15.64 -9.35 -11.62
N LYS A 19 16.60 -9.68 -12.48
CA LYS A 19 17.97 -9.96 -12.07
C LYS A 19 18.64 -8.75 -11.43
N PHE A 20 18.39 -7.54 -11.95
CA PHE A 20 18.87 -6.30 -11.35
C PHE A 20 18.35 -6.13 -9.91
N LEU A 21 17.06 -6.36 -9.66
CA LEU A 21 16.50 -6.30 -8.31
C LEU A 21 17.25 -7.25 -7.37
N LYS A 22 17.48 -8.48 -7.79
CA LYS A 22 18.25 -9.45 -6.97
C LYS A 22 19.68 -8.99 -6.74
N GLN A 23 20.35 -8.41 -7.74
CA GLN A 23 21.74 -7.94 -7.63
C GLN A 23 21.90 -6.79 -6.63
N ILE A 24 20.93 -5.87 -6.58
CA ILE A 24 20.95 -4.77 -5.59
C ILE A 24 20.50 -5.22 -4.20
N GLY A 25 19.95 -6.44 -4.09
CA GLY A 25 19.65 -7.10 -2.83
C GLY A 25 18.20 -7.06 -2.39
N VAL A 26 17.27 -6.97 -3.33
CA VAL A 26 15.85 -7.21 -3.05
C VAL A 26 15.62 -8.69 -2.69
N ASP A 27 14.84 -8.93 -1.64
CA ASP A 27 14.46 -10.26 -1.18
C ASP A 27 13.10 -10.69 -1.75
N CYS A 28 12.14 -9.76 -1.76
CA CYS A 28 10.76 -10.03 -2.15
C CYS A 28 10.13 -8.84 -2.89
N VAL A 29 9.00 -9.09 -3.53
CA VAL A 29 8.31 -8.09 -4.33
C VAL A 29 6.85 -7.96 -3.97
N ASP A 30 6.34 -6.74 -4.15
CA ASP A 30 4.94 -6.39 -4.16
C ASP A 30 4.46 -6.33 -5.62
N ILE A 31 3.37 -7.05 -5.93
CA ILE A 31 2.78 -7.08 -7.26
C ILE A 31 1.35 -6.53 -7.24
N THR A 32 0.83 -6.16 -8.39
CA THR A 32 -0.59 -5.86 -8.57
C THR A 32 -1.27 -6.97 -9.37
N LEU A 33 -2.52 -7.29 -9.05
CA LEU A 33 -3.22 -8.44 -9.62
C LEU A 33 -3.59 -8.28 -11.11
N ASP A 34 -3.54 -7.07 -11.64
CA ASP A 34 -3.67 -6.81 -13.08
C ASP A 34 -2.47 -7.32 -13.91
N MET A 35 -1.39 -7.72 -13.26
CA MET A 35 -0.30 -8.46 -13.90
C MET A 35 -0.70 -9.89 -14.30
N CYS A 36 -1.78 -10.41 -13.71
CA CYS A 36 -2.32 -11.72 -14.07
C CYS A 36 -3.01 -11.65 -15.44
N PRO A 37 -2.58 -12.46 -16.43
CA PRO A 37 -3.23 -12.49 -17.73
C PRO A 37 -4.73 -12.75 -17.64
N GLY A 38 -5.53 -11.98 -18.37
CA GLY A 38 -6.98 -12.06 -18.36
C GLY A 38 -7.68 -11.28 -17.25
N TYR A 39 -6.93 -10.65 -16.32
CA TYR A 39 -7.52 -9.88 -15.23
C TYR A 39 -8.40 -8.74 -15.70
N ASN A 40 -7.92 -7.91 -16.64
CA ASN A 40 -8.67 -6.77 -17.15
C ASN A 40 -9.86 -7.21 -18.00
N GLU A 41 -9.72 -8.27 -18.79
CA GLU A 41 -10.77 -8.83 -19.65
C GLU A 41 -11.94 -9.41 -18.83
N THR A 42 -11.65 -9.89 -17.64
CA THR A 42 -12.67 -10.42 -16.70
C THR A 42 -13.27 -9.35 -15.78
N GLY A 43 -12.76 -8.12 -15.84
CA GLY A 43 -13.17 -7.04 -14.94
C GLY A 43 -12.67 -7.20 -13.50
N GLY A 44 -11.47 -7.76 -13.33
CA GLY A 44 -10.81 -7.81 -12.03
C GLY A 44 -10.68 -9.20 -11.39
N ARG A 45 -10.88 -10.28 -12.16
CA ARG A 45 -10.75 -11.66 -11.68
C ARG A 45 -9.45 -12.30 -12.13
N THR A 46 -8.67 -12.83 -11.19
CA THR A 46 -7.45 -13.61 -11.49
C THR A 46 -7.80 -15.07 -11.85
N ASN A 47 -6.81 -15.75 -12.40
CA ASN A 47 -6.82 -17.19 -12.61
C ASN A 47 -5.53 -17.83 -12.06
N ARG A 48 -5.61 -19.11 -11.72
CA ARG A 48 -4.49 -19.84 -11.09
C ARG A 48 -3.26 -19.90 -11.98
N GLU A 49 -3.41 -20.18 -13.26
CA GLU A 49 -2.32 -20.33 -14.21
C GLU A 49 -1.53 -19.02 -14.34
N GLY A 50 -2.22 -17.87 -14.40
CA GLY A 50 -1.59 -16.55 -14.47
C GLY A 50 -0.82 -16.20 -13.21
N LEU A 51 -1.40 -16.47 -12.03
CA LEU A 51 -0.69 -16.23 -10.75
C LEU A 51 0.51 -17.15 -10.58
N GLN A 52 0.39 -18.43 -10.96
CA GLN A 52 1.51 -19.38 -10.94
C GLN A 52 2.63 -18.96 -11.90
N MET A 53 2.28 -18.50 -13.10
CA MET A 53 3.26 -17.98 -14.06
C MET A 53 4.05 -16.78 -13.49
N ILE A 54 3.37 -15.87 -12.76
CA ILE A 54 4.03 -14.74 -12.09
C ILE A 54 4.99 -15.27 -11.02
N ALA A 55 4.51 -16.18 -10.17
CA ALA A 55 5.33 -16.81 -9.12
C ALA A 55 6.59 -17.46 -9.71
N ASP A 56 6.42 -18.28 -10.78
CA ASP A 56 7.53 -19.00 -11.43
C ASP A 56 8.59 -18.05 -12.03
N LYS A 57 8.14 -16.94 -12.67
CA LYS A 57 9.06 -15.93 -13.22
C LYS A 57 9.88 -15.24 -12.13
N LEU A 58 9.26 -14.91 -11.00
CA LEU A 58 9.93 -14.26 -9.88
C LEU A 58 10.87 -15.23 -9.16
N ASP A 59 10.43 -16.47 -8.92
CA ASP A 59 11.27 -17.52 -8.31
C ASP A 59 12.50 -17.82 -9.16
N ALA A 60 12.36 -17.88 -10.49
CA ALA A 60 13.50 -18.05 -11.40
C ALA A 60 14.54 -16.91 -11.29
N ALA A 61 14.14 -15.73 -10.84
CA ALA A 61 15.04 -14.62 -10.53
C ALA A 61 15.53 -14.61 -9.08
N GLY A 62 15.06 -15.56 -8.25
CA GLY A 62 15.34 -15.64 -6.82
C GLY A 62 14.60 -14.59 -5.98
N LEU A 63 13.44 -14.15 -6.45
CA LEU A 63 12.56 -13.19 -5.78
C LEU A 63 11.28 -13.90 -5.31
N GLU A 64 10.79 -13.54 -4.12
CA GLU A 64 9.54 -14.05 -3.59
C GLU A 64 8.42 -13.01 -3.80
N VAL A 65 7.18 -13.43 -4.05
CA VAL A 65 6.01 -12.54 -3.89
C VAL A 65 5.70 -12.45 -2.40
N GLU A 66 5.77 -11.25 -1.85
CA GLU A 66 5.39 -11.02 -0.45
C GLU A 66 3.97 -10.50 -0.35
N ARG A 67 3.57 -9.61 -1.26
CA ARG A 67 2.22 -9.08 -1.30
C ARG A 67 1.69 -9.01 -2.73
N ALA A 68 0.40 -9.33 -2.90
CA ALA A 68 -0.34 -9.15 -4.14
C ALA A 68 -1.52 -8.20 -3.91
N ASN A 69 -1.56 -7.07 -4.62
CA ASN A 69 -2.54 -6.02 -4.40
C ASN A 69 -3.76 -6.14 -5.31
N CYS A 70 -4.95 -6.13 -4.70
CA CYS A 70 -6.18 -5.82 -5.41
C CYS A 70 -6.19 -4.34 -5.82
N LEU A 71 -6.46 -4.06 -7.08
CA LEU A 71 -6.61 -2.69 -7.54
C LEU A 71 -7.86 -2.05 -6.94
N SER A 72 -7.78 -0.79 -6.56
CA SER A 72 -8.93 -0.03 -6.07
C SER A 72 -10.04 0.11 -7.13
N SER A 73 -9.68 0.10 -8.43
CA SER A 73 -10.65 0.07 -9.52
C SER A 73 -11.52 -1.19 -9.55
N SER A 74 -11.06 -2.32 -9.02
CA SER A 74 -11.83 -3.57 -8.93
C SER A 74 -12.84 -3.61 -7.77
N MET A 75 -12.94 -2.53 -7.00
CA MET A 75 -13.88 -2.35 -5.90
C MET A 75 -14.76 -1.11 -6.07
N GLN A 76 -14.64 -0.43 -7.20
CA GLN A 76 -15.32 0.84 -7.43
C GLN A 76 -16.84 0.68 -7.50
N GLY A 77 -17.31 -0.42 -8.09
CA GLY A 77 -18.74 -0.75 -8.16
C GLY A 77 -19.36 -0.98 -6.79
N ILE A 78 -18.60 -1.60 -5.86
CA ILE A 78 -19.03 -1.77 -4.47
C ILE A 78 -19.17 -0.41 -3.80
N TYR A 79 -18.12 0.43 -3.85
CA TYR A 79 -18.10 1.70 -3.14
C TYR A 79 -19.03 2.76 -3.71
N LEU A 80 -19.32 2.74 -5.01
CA LEU A 80 -20.21 3.69 -5.67
C LEU A 80 -21.64 3.15 -5.94
N ASP A 81 -21.91 1.88 -5.55
CA ASP A 81 -23.21 1.23 -5.70
C ASP A 81 -23.74 1.22 -7.14
N THR A 82 -22.89 0.80 -8.04
CA THR A 82 -23.21 0.78 -9.49
C THR A 82 -23.99 -0.47 -9.94
N GLY A 83 -24.39 -1.35 -9.00
CA GLY A 83 -25.02 -2.63 -9.29
C GLY A 83 -24.05 -3.79 -9.52
N GLU A 84 -22.72 -3.55 -9.42
CA GLU A 84 -21.68 -4.56 -9.65
C GLU A 84 -21.15 -5.21 -8.37
N SER A 85 -21.69 -4.85 -7.22
CA SER A 85 -21.14 -5.20 -5.89
C SER A 85 -20.99 -6.70 -5.67
N GLU A 86 -21.98 -7.52 -6.05
CA GLU A 86 -21.91 -8.99 -5.87
C GLU A 86 -20.80 -9.60 -6.73
N ARG A 87 -20.66 -9.15 -7.99
CA ARG A 87 -19.63 -9.61 -8.90
C ARG A 87 -18.24 -9.22 -8.41
N GLU A 88 -18.05 -7.98 -7.97
CA GLU A 88 -16.75 -7.50 -7.48
C GLU A 88 -16.35 -8.21 -6.18
N ILE A 89 -17.29 -8.46 -5.27
CA ILE A 89 -17.03 -9.27 -4.06
C ILE A 89 -16.62 -10.70 -4.44
N ASP A 90 -17.33 -11.36 -5.37
CA ASP A 90 -16.96 -12.70 -5.86
C ASP A 90 -15.54 -12.72 -6.46
N HIS A 91 -15.19 -11.69 -7.24
CA HIS A 91 -13.84 -11.55 -7.78
C HIS A 91 -12.79 -11.38 -6.69
N LEU A 92 -13.05 -10.56 -5.66
CA LEU A 92 -12.13 -10.38 -4.54
C LEU A 92 -11.93 -11.68 -3.74
N VAL A 93 -12.99 -12.41 -3.47
CA VAL A 93 -12.93 -13.73 -2.80
C VAL A 93 -12.11 -14.71 -3.63
N ASN A 94 -12.38 -14.80 -4.95
CA ASN A 94 -11.58 -15.62 -5.86
C ASN A 94 -10.09 -15.23 -5.84
N ASN A 95 -9.79 -13.94 -5.91
CA ASN A 95 -8.42 -13.44 -5.96
C ASN A 95 -7.66 -13.76 -4.67
N VAL A 96 -8.27 -13.55 -3.52
CA VAL A 96 -7.69 -13.89 -2.22
C VAL A 96 -7.46 -15.40 -2.11
N THR A 97 -8.44 -16.20 -2.49
CA THR A 97 -8.34 -17.68 -2.46
C THR A 97 -7.19 -18.17 -3.33
N LEU A 98 -7.13 -17.72 -4.59
CA LEU A 98 -6.08 -18.16 -5.52
C LEU A 98 -4.69 -17.66 -5.11
N CYS A 99 -4.57 -16.44 -4.56
CA CYS A 99 -3.30 -15.96 -4.02
C CYS A 99 -2.78 -16.87 -2.90
N GLY A 100 -3.64 -17.27 -1.96
CA GLY A 100 -3.26 -18.22 -0.92
C GLY A 100 -2.87 -19.59 -1.48
N GLU A 101 -3.64 -20.12 -2.44
CA GLU A 101 -3.38 -21.41 -3.07
C GLU A 101 -2.06 -21.46 -3.88
N VAL A 102 -1.58 -20.34 -4.42
CA VAL A 102 -0.26 -20.26 -5.07
C VAL A 102 0.86 -19.85 -4.10
N GLY A 103 0.53 -19.65 -2.81
CA GLY A 103 1.50 -19.41 -1.75
C GLY A 103 1.86 -17.94 -1.53
N PHE A 104 1.07 -16.98 -2.01
CA PHE A 104 1.28 -15.57 -1.69
C PHE A 104 0.82 -15.28 -0.26
N PRO A 105 1.70 -14.80 0.63
CA PRO A 105 1.41 -14.70 2.05
C PRO A 105 0.46 -13.55 2.42
N VAL A 106 0.43 -12.47 1.61
CA VAL A 106 -0.37 -11.28 1.89
C VAL A 106 -1.12 -10.82 0.63
N VAL A 107 -2.41 -10.54 0.79
CA VAL A 107 -3.22 -9.87 -0.23
C VAL A 107 -3.57 -8.47 0.26
N GLY A 108 -3.10 -7.46 -0.48
CA GLY A 108 -3.41 -6.06 -0.21
C GLY A 108 -4.82 -5.71 -0.66
N VAL A 109 -5.58 -5.08 0.24
CA VAL A 109 -6.89 -4.49 -0.08
C VAL A 109 -6.84 -3.01 0.27
N GLN A 110 -7.41 -2.17 -0.58
CA GLN A 110 -7.46 -0.73 -0.36
C GLN A 110 -8.86 -0.31 0.05
N CYS A 111 -8.96 0.63 0.98
CA CYS A 111 -10.23 1.24 1.26
C CYS A 111 -10.60 2.26 0.18
N PHE A 112 -11.88 2.67 0.15
CA PHE A 112 -12.32 3.73 -0.75
C PHE A 112 -11.55 5.02 -0.47
N SER A 113 -10.91 5.55 -1.51
CA SER A 113 -10.29 6.88 -1.46
C SER A 113 -11.17 7.88 -2.18
N ALA A 114 -11.42 9.02 -1.55
CA ALA A 114 -12.13 10.13 -2.18
C ALA A 114 -11.51 10.53 -3.53
N SER A 115 -10.20 10.36 -3.68
CA SER A 115 -9.48 10.62 -4.92
C SER A 115 -9.92 9.72 -6.10
N GLN A 116 -10.67 8.65 -5.84
CA GLN A 116 -11.22 7.74 -6.86
C GLN A 116 -12.64 8.15 -7.28
N PHE A 117 -13.24 9.13 -6.62
CA PHE A 117 -14.55 9.62 -7.00
C PHE A 117 -14.49 10.33 -8.36
N PRO A 118 -15.38 9.97 -9.31
CA PRO A 118 -15.37 10.56 -10.64
C PRO A 118 -15.49 12.08 -10.64
N GLY A 119 -14.70 12.75 -11.47
CA GLY A 119 -14.79 14.21 -11.66
C GLY A 119 -14.03 15.06 -10.65
N LEU A 120 -13.34 14.48 -9.67
CA LEU A 120 -12.46 15.25 -8.78
C LEU A 120 -11.13 15.59 -9.47
N ASP A 121 -10.74 16.85 -9.40
CA ASP A 121 -9.46 17.34 -9.93
C ASP A 121 -8.37 17.33 -8.83
N LYS A 122 -7.58 16.28 -8.82
CA LYS A 122 -6.45 16.17 -7.89
C LYS A 122 -5.36 17.22 -8.11
N GLN A 123 -5.27 17.82 -9.30
CA GLN A 123 -4.23 18.82 -9.60
C GLN A 123 -4.41 20.07 -8.74
N GLU A 124 -5.59 20.32 -8.22
CA GLU A 124 -5.83 21.43 -7.28
C GLU A 124 -4.95 21.32 -6.02
N THR A 125 -4.77 20.09 -5.52
CA THR A 125 -3.99 19.83 -4.29
C THR A 125 -2.58 19.34 -4.57
N HIS A 126 -2.32 18.77 -5.76
CA HIS A 126 -1.05 18.15 -6.11
C HIS A 126 -0.13 19.14 -6.82
N SER A 127 1.11 19.21 -6.37
CA SER A 127 2.19 19.98 -7.01
C SER A 127 3.48 19.20 -6.90
N PHE A 128 4.47 19.56 -7.73
CA PHE A 128 5.82 19.04 -7.59
C PHE A 128 6.72 20.08 -6.96
N VAL A 129 7.50 19.66 -5.97
CA VAL A 129 8.52 20.45 -5.31
C VAL A 129 9.89 19.83 -5.53
N GLU A 130 10.95 20.60 -5.27
CA GLU A 130 12.32 20.15 -5.44
C GLU A 130 12.95 19.86 -4.07
N GLY A 131 13.54 18.68 -3.93
CA GLY A 131 14.40 18.31 -2.81
C GLY A 131 15.88 18.46 -3.12
N ARG A 132 16.75 17.80 -2.37
CA ARG A 132 18.20 17.86 -2.48
C ARG A 132 18.68 17.63 -3.92
N GLY A 133 19.44 18.57 -4.45
CA GLY A 133 19.99 18.49 -5.81
C GLY A 133 18.96 18.62 -6.92
N GLY A 134 17.74 19.07 -6.62
CA GLY A 134 16.69 19.32 -7.59
C GLY A 134 15.90 18.09 -8.02
N TYR A 135 15.95 16.95 -7.27
CA TYR A 135 15.03 15.85 -7.55
C TYR A 135 13.60 16.30 -7.30
N ARG A 136 12.67 15.79 -8.12
CA ARG A 136 11.28 16.21 -8.04
C ARG A 136 10.46 15.18 -7.29
N HIS A 137 9.65 15.67 -6.36
CA HIS A 137 8.74 14.84 -5.57
C HIS A 137 7.37 15.50 -5.39
N LEU A 138 6.37 14.67 -5.09
CA LEU A 138 5.00 15.12 -4.94
C LEU A 138 4.82 15.86 -3.61
N ARG A 139 4.13 17.00 -3.66
CA ARG A 139 3.56 17.69 -2.50
C ARG A 139 2.04 17.71 -2.65
N VAL A 140 1.33 17.41 -1.56
CA VAL A 140 -0.13 17.43 -1.49
C VAL A 140 -0.57 18.49 -0.47
N ASP A 141 -1.15 19.57 -0.96
CA ASP A 141 -1.74 20.66 -0.17
C ASP A 141 -3.19 20.31 0.19
N VAL A 142 -3.37 19.49 1.22
CA VAL A 142 -4.68 18.92 1.60
C VAL A 142 -5.67 20.02 2.01
N GLU A 143 -5.18 21.12 2.59
CA GLU A 143 -6.00 22.27 2.98
C GLU A 143 -6.82 22.82 1.80
N LYS A 144 -6.29 22.77 0.58
CA LYS A 144 -7.01 23.21 -0.63
C LYS A 144 -8.25 22.38 -0.93
N SER A 145 -8.30 21.13 -0.49
CA SER A 145 -9.48 20.27 -0.65
C SER A 145 -10.59 20.58 0.36
N GLN A 146 -10.30 21.40 1.38
CA GLN A 146 -11.27 21.74 2.43
C GLN A 146 -12.26 22.79 1.95
N GLY A 147 -13.47 22.71 2.47
CA GLY A 147 -14.54 23.63 2.06
C GLY A 147 -15.31 23.22 0.81
N HIS A 148 -14.86 22.22 0.07
CA HIS A 148 -15.63 21.63 -1.02
C HIS A 148 -16.88 20.92 -0.48
N ALA A 149 -18.01 21.12 -1.14
CA ALA A 149 -19.19 20.30 -0.91
C ALA A 149 -18.96 18.90 -1.50
N ALA A 150 -19.56 17.89 -0.87
CA ALA A 150 -19.55 16.57 -1.47
C ALA A 150 -20.20 16.60 -2.86
N PRO A 151 -19.58 15.98 -3.89
CA PRO A 151 -20.18 15.86 -5.20
C PRO A 151 -21.51 15.09 -5.13
N GLU A 152 -22.39 15.33 -6.10
CA GLU A 152 -23.64 14.56 -6.23
C GLU A 152 -23.32 13.06 -6.41
N GLY A 153 -24.03 12.22 -5.66
CA GLY A 153 -23.81 10.77 -5.67
C GLY A 153 -22.60 10.29 -4.83
N ALA A 154 -21.91 11.18 -4.12
CA ALA A 154 -20.86 10.76 -3.20
C ALA A 154 -21.46 9.94 -2.03
N PRO A 155 -20.86 8.78 -1.69
CA PRO A 155 -21.33 7.96 -0.58
C PRO A 155 -21.09 8.67 0.76
N THR A 156 -21.95 8.39 1.73
CA THR A 156 -21.76 8.81 3.12
C THR A 156 -20.66 7.97 3.81
N ALA A 157 -20.10 8.47 4.91
CA ALA A 157 -19.13 7.72 5.70
C ALA A 157 -19.70 6.37 6.20
N GLN A 158 -21.00 6.33 6.54
CA GLN A 158 -21.67 5.10 6.98
C GLN A 158 -21.76 4.08 5.83
N GLU A 159 -22.13 4.50 4.62
CA GLU A 159 -22.20 3.62 3.45
C GLU A 159 -20.82 3.07 3.09
N ILE A 160 -19.76 3.91 3.10
CA ILE A 160 -18.40 3.45 2.86
C ILE A 160 -17.98 2.42 3.92
N TRP A 161 -18.33 2.67 5.20
CA TRP A 161 -18.02 1.74 6.28
C TRP A 161 -18.72 0.39 6.11
N GLU A 162 -20.01 0.39 5.83
CA GLU A 162 -20.81 -0.82 5.61
C GLU A 162 -20.30 -1.64 4.41
N ARG A 163 -19.93 -0.96 3.31
CA ARG A 163 -19.36 -1.58 2.11
C ARG A 163 -17.97 -2.15 2.38
N THR A 164 -17.13 -1.45 3.15
CA THR A 164 -15.83 -1.96 3.60
C THR A 164 -15.98 -3.22 4.46
N LEU A 165 -16.95 -3.22 5.38
CA LEU A 165 -17.25 -4.40 6.19
C LEU A 165 -17.79 -5.57 5.35
N ALA A 166 -18.61 -5.30 4.33
CA ALA A 166 -19.09 -6.34 3.41
C ALA A 166 -17.93 -7.01 2.68
N ILE A 167 -16.96 -6.21 2.17
CA ILE A 167 -15.72 -6.74 1.59
C ILE A 167 -14.98 -7.62 2.60
N TYR A 168 -14.69 -7.08 3.79
CA TYR A 168 -13.89 -7.78 4.81
C TYR A 168 -14.53 -9.07 5.28
N ARG A 169 -15.85 -9.08 5.50
CA ARG A 169 -16.61 -10.29 5.88
C ARG A 169 -16.61 -11.36 4.80
N ALA A 170 -16.37 -11.00 3.55
CA ALA A 170 -16.25 -11.95 2.45
C ALA A 170 -14.80 -12.45 2.28
N VAL A 171 -13.80 -11.54 2.28
CA VAL A 171 -12.42 -11.89 1.93
C VAL A 171 -11.62 -12.49 3.09
N VAL A 172 -11.91 -12.12 4.35
CA VAL A 172 -11.14 -12.62 5.51
C VAL A 172 -11.34 -14.13 5.72
N PRO A 173 -12.57 -14.69 5.69
CA PRO A 173 -12.73 -16.15 5.75
C PRO A 173 -12.10 -16.90 4.57
N ALA A 174 -12.07 -16.29 3.38
CA ALA A 174 -11.38 -16.86 2.22
C ALA A 174 -9.85 -16.89 2.45
N ALA A 175 -9.28 -15.84 3.02
CA ALA A 175 -7.87 -15.78 3.39
C ALA A 175 -7.50 -16.86 4.44
N GLU A 176 -8.31 -16.99 5.50
CA GLU A 176 -8.13 -18.04 6.52
C GLU A 176 -8.11 -19.43 5.88
N SER A 177 -9.08 -19.70 5.00
CA SER A 177 -9.22 -21.00 4.34
C SER A 177 -8.07 -21.31 3.38
N ALA A 178 -7.51 -20.30 2.73
CA ALA A 178 -6.46 -20.43 1.74
C ALA A 178 -5.03 -20.27 2.34
N GLY A 179 -4.91 -19.97 3.64
CA GLY A 179 -3.62 -19.80 4.31
C GLY A 179 -2.87 -18.52 3.93
N THR A 180 -3.57 -17.48 3.48
CA THR A 180 -3.04 -16.14 3.22
C THR A 180 -3.60 -15.14 4.21
N SER A 181 -3.14 -13.88 4.18
CA SER A 181 -3.63 -12.81 5.04
C SER A 181 -4.08 -11.61 4.22
N VAL A 182 -5.08 -10.87 4.71
CA VAL A 182 -5.57 -9.64 4.09
C VAL A 182 -5.00 -8.42 4.83
N ALA A 183 -4.33 -7.54 4.10
CA ALA A 183 -3.76 -6.30 4.62
C ALA A 183 -4.47 -5.07 4.03
N MET A 184 -5.21 -4.33 4.87
CA MET A 184 -5.87 -3.09 4.48
C MET A 184 -4.87 -1.93 4.47
N HIS A 185 -4.82 -1.20 3.36
CA HIS A 185 -4.19 0.12 3.31
C HIS A 185 -5.21 1.21 3.66
N GLY A 186 -4.82 2.19 4.46
CA GLY A 186 -5.66 3.31 4.82
C GLY A 186 -5.80 4.36 3.71
N ASN A 187 -6.57 5.41 4.01
CA ASN A 187 -6.71 6.53 3.11
C ASN A 187 -5.40 7.33 2.98
N ASP A 188 -5.13 7.76 1.77
CA ASP A 188 -4.07 8.70 1.43
C ASP A 188 -4.64 9.75 0.45
N PRO A 189 -4.71 11.06 0.86
CA PRO A 189 -4.30 11.62 2.15
C PRO A 189 -5.17 11.14 3.32
N PRO A 190 -4.57 10.98 4.54
CA PRO A 190 -5.26 10.45 5.72
C PRO A 190 -6.06 11.53 6.46
N VAL A 191 -7.19 11.92 5.88
CA VAL A 191 -8.10 12.93 6.44
C VAL A 191 -9.55 12.43 6.43
N PRO A 192 -10.41 12.90 7.34
CA PRO A 192 -11.79 12.43 7.41
C PRO A 192 -12.65 12.81 6.20
N LYS A 193 -12.22 13.82 5.44
CA LYS A 193 -12.85 14.25 4.18
C LYS A 193 -11.81 14.79 3.23
N TYR A 194 -11.94 14.44 1.93
CA TYR A 194 -11.12 14.98 0.87
C TYR A 194 -12.03 15.40 -0.30
N PHE A 195 -11.99 16.68 -0.71
CA PHE A 195 -12.95 17.30 -1.65
C PHE A 195 -14.42 17.05 -1.25
N GLY A 196 -14.74 17.15 0.02
CA GLY A 196 -16.08 16.92 0.56
C GLY A 196 -16.50 15.44 0.66
N VAL A 197 -15.79 14.52 0.01
CA VAL A 197 -16.06 13.08 0.07
C VAL A 197 -15.51 12.49 1.36
N PRO A 198 -16.31 11.74 2.14
CA PRO A 198 -15.83 11.10 3.37
C PRO A 198 -14.76 10.04 3.13
N GLN A 199 -13.83 9.91 4.06
CA GLN A 199 -12.86 8.83 4.17
C GLN A 199 -12.95 8.21 5.56
N ILE A 200 -12.69 6.90 5.69
CA ILE A 200 -13.01 6.16 6.92
C ILE A 200 -11.80 5.54 7.61
N LEU A 201 -10.68 5.30 6.90
CA LEU A 201 -9.48 4.71 7.47
C LEU A 201 -8.32 5.71 7.45
N TYR A 202 -8.47 6.79 8.17
CA TYR A 202 -7.50 7.89 8.23
C TYR A 202 -6.70 7.94 9.53
N ASP A 203 -7.12 7.21 10.59
CA ASP A 203 -6.46 7.18 11.89
C ASP A 203 -6.39 5.77 12.49
N PHE A 204 -5.67 5.61 13.60
CA PHE A 204 -5.50 4.33 14.27
C PHE A 204 -6.80 3.78 14.88
N ASP A 205 -7.70 4.64 15.36
CA ASP A 205 -8.94 4.21 15.99
C ASP A 205 -9.89 3.58 14.96
N THR A 206 -9.93 4.12 13.75
CA THR A 206 -10.73 3.55 12.66
C THR A 206 -10.15 2.23 12.16
N PHE A 207 -8.83 2.06 12.13
CA PHE A 207 -8.20 0.76 11.87
C PHE A 207 -8.52 -0.27 12.96
N GLU A 208 -8.38 0.08 14.23
CA GLU A 208 -8.70 -0.81 15.34
C GLU A 208 -10.18 -1.22 15.32
N ARG A 209 -11.07 -0.28 14.98
CA ARG A 209 -12.49 -0.56 14.77
C ARG A 209 -12.69 -1.63 13.68
N LEU A 210 -12.06 -1.49 12.51
CA LEU A 210 -12.17 -2.47 11.43
C LEU A 210 -11.71 -3.87 11.88
N LEU A 211 -10.53 -3.95 12.51
CA LEU A 211 -9.96 -5.21 12.98
C LEU A 211 -10.77 -5.84 14.13
N THR A 212 -11.51 -5.03 14.90
CA THR A 212 -12.41 -5.48 15.96
C THR A 212 -13.74 -5.97 15.40
N GLU A 213 -14.30 -5.31 14.38
CA GLU A 213 -15.58 -5.71 13.79
C GLU A 213 -15.46 -6.95 12.88
N VAL A 214 -14.25 -7.25 12.37
CA VAL A 214 -13.94 -8.48 11.62
C VAL A 214 -12.67 -9.12 12.20
N PRO A 215 -12.76 -9.73 13.39
CA PRO A 215 -11.59 -10.26 14.07
C PRO A 215 -11.09 -11.54 13.39
N SER A 216 -9.78 -11.58 13.10
CA SER A 216 -9.10 -12.75 12.54
C SER A 216 -7.59 -12.56 12.65
N ASP A 217 -6.83 -13.64 12.81
CA ASP A 217 -5.37 -13.60 12.71
C ASP A 217 -4.89 -13.36 11.28
N HIS A 218 -5.75 -13.56 10.28
CA HIS A 218 -5.52 -13.29 8.88
C HIS A 218 -6.02 -11.90 8.42
N SER A 219 -6.50 -11.07 9.34
CA SER A 219 -6.91 -9.68 9.10
C SER A 219 -5.94 -8.72 9.76
N GLY A 220 -5.34 -7.84 8.98
CA GLY A 220 -4.35 -6.87 9.44
C GLY A 220 -4.24 -5.66 8.52
N MET A 221 -3.10 -5.00 8.58
CA MET A 221 -2.92 -3.77 7.85
C MET A 221 -1.60 -3.73 7.05
N THR A 222 -1.63 -2.99 5.95
CA THR A 222 -0.44 -2.38 5.36
C THR A 222 -0.13 -1.12 6.16
N PHE A 223 0.94 -1.15 6.93
CA PHE A 223 1.37 -0.01 7.73
C PHE A 223 2.21 0.93 6.87
N CYS A 224 1.57 1.96 6.32
CA CYS A 224 2.29 3.00 5.58
C CYS A 224 2.86 4.03 6.55
N VAL A 225 4.17 4.01 6.76
CA VAL A 225 4.88 4.89 7.70
C VAL A 225 4.63 6.36 7.37
N GLY A 226 4.75 6.74 6.09
CA GLY A 226 4.48 8.09 5.62
C GLY A 226 3.06 8.53 5.94
N THR A 227 2.06 7.75 5.51
CA THR A 227 0.64 8.08 5.74
C THR A 227 0.30 8.23 7.22
N ARG A 228 0.90 7.43 8.11
CA ARG A 228 0.68 7.60 9.57
C ARG A 228 1.33 8.87 10.10
N TYR A 229 2.51 9.22 9.62
CA TYR A 229 3.15 10.49 9.98
C TYR A 229 2.40 11.71 9.45
N GLU A 230 2.00 11.69 8.19
CA GLU A 230 1.20 12.76 7.55
C GLU A 230 -0.11 13.05 8.30
N SER A 231 -0.77 12.01 8.82
CA SER A 231 -2.00 12.13 9.62
C SER A 231 -1.80 12.85 10.96
N GLY A 232 -0.56 13.09 11.36
CA GLY A 232 -0.21 13.66 12.66
C GLY A 232 -0.13 12.64 13.79
N GLN A 233 -0.30 11.37 13.52
CA GLN A 233 -0.24 10.30 14.53
C GLN A 233 1.20 9.94 14.90
N ASP A 234 1.40 9.38 16.08
CA ASP A 234 2.68 8.84 16.50
C ASP A 234 2.92 7.47 15.84
N VAL A 235 3.83 7.44 14.87
CA VAL A 235 4.21 6.23 14.12
C VAL A 235 4.67 5.11 15.07
N PHE A 236 5.42 5.45 16.12
CA PHE A 236 5.94 4.48 17.08
C PHE A 236 4.86 3.90 17.99
N GLU A 237 3.87 4.71 18.37
CA GLU A 237 2.68 4.23 19.07
C GLU A 237 1.89 3.28 18.18
N GLY A 238 1.67 3.63 16.91
CA GLY A 238 0.99 2.79 15.95
C GLY A 238 1.68 1.44 15.75
N ILE A 239 3.01 1.42 15.60
CA ILE A 239 3.78 0.17 15.48
C ILE A 239 3.58 -0.72 16.71
N ARG A 240 3.64 -0.16 17.92
CA ARG A 240 3.41 -0.93 19.15
C ARG A 240 1.96 -1.41 19.28
N ARG A 241 0.98 -0.56 18.93
CA ARG A 241 -0.46 -0.84 19.04
C ARG A 241 -0.88 -1.98 18.13
N PHE A 242 -0.43 -1.96 16.87
CA PHE A 242 -0.84 -2.95 15.87
C PHE A 242 0.10 -4.17 15.80
N GLY A 243 1.38 -4.03 16.08
CA GLY A 243 2.33 -5.12 16.23
C GLY A 243 2.14 -6.25 15.21
N LYS A 244 1.63 -7.40 15.69
CA LYS A 244 1.38 -8.61 14.88
C LYS A 244 0.29 -8.45 13.81
N LYS A 245 -0.48 -7.36 13.80
CA LYS A 245 -1.45 -7.04 12.76
C LYS A 245 -0.85 -6.25 11.60
N ILE A 246 0.43 -5.92 11.66
CA ILE A 246 1.18 -5.33 10.56
C ILE A 246 1.68 -6.47 9.67
N PHE A 247 1.12 -6.59 8.45
CA PHE A 247 1.48 -7.67 7.53
C PHE A 247 2.39 -7.19 6.40
N HIS A 248 2.37 -5.88 6.10
CA HIS A 248 3.26 -5.25 5.14
C HIS A 248 3.57 -3.83 5.58
N VAL A 249 4.76 -3.32 5.24
CA VAL A 249 5.19 -1.97 5.61
C VAL A 249 5.60 -1.19 4.36
N HIS A 250 4.92 -0.06 4.12
CA HIS A 250 5.44 0.98 3.24
C HIS A 250 6.44 1.81 4.05
N PHE A 251 7.72 1.56 3.81
CA PHE A 251 8.84 2.15 4.53
C PHE A 251 9.30 3.45 3.85
N ARG A 252 8.34 4.34 3.58
CA ARG A 252 8.58 5.64 2.96
C ARG A 252 8.68 6.77 3.98
N ASN A 253 9.53 7.75 3.69
CA ASN A 253 9.67 8.95 4.49
C ASN A 253 8.96 10.13 3.81
N VAL A 254 8.49 11.09 4.61
CA VAL A 254 7.75 12.26 4.13
C VAL A 254 8.13 13.49 4.95
N GLN A 255 7.83 14.66 4.42
CA GLN A 255 7.95 15.94 5.11
C GLN A 255 6.58 16.55 5.35
N GLY A 256 6.39 17.16 6.51
CA GLY A 256 5.16 17.84 6.88
C GLY A 256 4.08 16.91 7.41
N ARG A 257 3.17 17.51 8.16
CA ARG A 257 2.02 16.84 8.80
C ARG A 257 0.77 17.66 8.54
N ILE A 258 -0.29 17.01 8.08
CA ILE A 258 -1.55 17.68 7.70
C ILE A 258 -2.13 18.52 8.84
N PRO A 259 -2.22 18.04 10.10
CA PRO A 259 -2.77 18.83 11.22
C PRO A 259 -1.97 20.10 11.53
N ASP A 260 -0.67 20.09 11.25
CA ASP A 260 0.24 21.19 11.62
C ASP A 260 0.38 22.23 10.50
N GLN A 261 0.39 21.80 9.24
CA GLN A 261 0.75 22.63 8.09
C GLN A 261 -0.28 22.61 6.96
N GLY A 262 -1.29 21.74 6.99
CA GLY A 262 -2.27 21.57 5.90
C GLY A 262 -1.75 20.80 4.68
N TRP A 263 -0.50 20.34 4.71
CA TRP A 263 0.16 19.66 3.60
C TRP A 263 1.18 18.61 4.06
N TYR A 264 1.55 17.74 3.16
CA TYR A 264 2.75 16.88 3.24
C TYR A 264 3.45 16.82 1.87
N ALA A 265 4.68 16.36 1.87
CA ALA A 265 5.44 16.10 0.65
C ALA A 265 6.17 14.76 0.75
N GLU A 266 6.16 14.01 -0.34
CA GLU A 266 6.98 12.80 -0.46
C GLU A 266 8.46 13.14 -0.29
N GLY A 267 9.26 12.19 0.16
CA GLY A 267 10.70 12.39 0.32
C GLY A 267 11.50 11.14 -0.04
N ILE A 268 12.76 11.34 -0.42
CA ILE A 268 13.69 10.22 -0.46
C ILE A 268 13.93 9.72 0.98
N PRO A 269 14.33 8.45 1.18
CA PRO A 269 14.30 7.82 2.51
C PRO A 269 15.05 8.58 3.61
N ASP A 270 16.10 9.31 3.26
CA ASP A 270 16.96 10.05 4.21
C ASP A 270 16.66 11.55 4.31
N GLU A 271 15.63 12.06 3.63
CA GLU A 271 15.32 13.49 3.59
C GLU A 271 13.92 13.86 4.13
N GLY A 272 13.19 12.91 4.68
CA GLY A 272 11.93 13.17 5.39
C GLY A 272 12.13 13.52 6.87
N ASP A 273 11.02 13.75 7.56
CA ASP A 273 11.01 14.17 8.95
C ASP A 273 11.27 13.02 9.95
N LEU A 274 11.12 11.76 9.50
CA LEU A 274 11.29 10.58 10.35
C LEU A 274 12.72 10.05 10.32
N ASN A 275 13.20 9.62 11.49
CA ASN A 275 14.39 8.78 11.58
C ASN A 275 14.02 7.33 11.22
N MET A 276 14.30 6.93 9.99
CA MET A 276 13.94 5.61 9.48
C MET A 276 14.67 4.45 10.18
N PHE A 277 15.84 4.70 10.77
CA PHE A 277 16.50 3.72 11.64
C PHE A 277 15.66 3.40 12.89
N GLU A 278 15.11 4.43 13.54
CA GLU A 278 14.25 4.26 14.71
C GLU A 278 12.93 3.57 14.36
N VAL A 279 12.38 3.86 13.18
CA VAL A 279 11.17 3.16 12.67
C VAL A 279 11.46 1.67 12.47
N ALA A 280 12.57 1.32 11.81
CA ALA A 280 12.96 -0.08 11.61
C ALA A 280 13.26 -0.79 12.95
N ARG A 281 13.86 -0.08 13.92
CA ARG A 281 14.08 -0.61 15.26
C ARG A 281 12.75 -0.93 15.96
N ALA A 282 11.79 -0.02 15.93
CA ALA A 282 10.47 -0.25 16.51
C ALA A 282 9.73 -1.44 15.88
N LEU A 283 9.83 -1.60 14.55
CA LEU A 283 9.29 -2.76 13.85
C LEU A 283 9.98 -4.07 14.30
N LYS A 284 11.31 -4.07 14.46
CA LYS A 284 12.06 -5.23 15.01
C LYS A 284 11.61 -5.56 16.44
N GLU A 285 11.41 -4.55 17.29
CA GLU A 285 10.99 -4.71 18.71
C GLU A 285 9.60 -5.37 18.82
N VAL A 286 8.68 -5.14 17.91
CA VAL A 286 7.36 -5.82 17.90
C VAL A 286 7.39 -7.16 17.16
N GLY A 287 8.55 -7.59 16.65
CA GLY A 287 8.74 -8.86 15.97
C GLY A 287 8.21 -8.88 14.54
N TYR A 288 8.21 -7.74 13.84
CA TYR A 288 7.86 -7.69 12.43
C TYR A 288 8.96 -8.35 11.57
N GLU A 289 8.59 -9.29 10.72
CA GLU A 289 9.52 -10.05 9.85
C GLU A 289 9.23 -9.86 8.35
N GLY A 290 8.15 -9.15 8.00
CA GLY A 290 7.71 -8.92 6.62
C GLY A 290 8.62 -7.95 5.84
N ALA A 291 8.11 -7.48 4.70
CA ALA A 291 8.83 -6.58 3.80
C ALA A 291 8.85 -5.13 4.28
N LEU A 292 9.99 -4.47 4.05
CA LEU A 292 10.12 -3.02 4.05
C LEU A 292 10.18 -2.57 2.59
N ASP A 293 9.10 -1.95 2.12
CA ASP A 293 8.94 -1.46 0.75
C ASP A 293 8.94 0.08 0.74
N TYR A 294 9.72 0.70 -0.12
CA TYR A 294 9.78 2.17 -0.22
C TYR A 294 8.53 2.82 -0.84
N ASP A 295 7.63 2.03 -1.44
CA ASP A 295 6.32 2.41 -1.98
C ASP A 295 6.37 3.32 -3.23
N HIS A 296 6.84 4.56 -3.11
CA HIS A 296 6.82 5.55 -4.19
C HIS A 296 8.19 5.80 -4.82
N ILE A 297 8.22 6.03 -6.15
CA ILE A 297 9.44 6.33 -6.90
C ILE A 297 9.56 7.85 -7.09
N MET A 298 10.69 8.41 -6.66
CA MET A 298 11.03 9.82 -6.91
C MET A 298 11.74 9.98 -8.25
N HIS A 299 11.57 11.13 -8.88
CA HIS A 299 12.15 11.42 -10.19
C HIS A 299 13.56 11.98 -10.05
N LEU A 300 14.56 11.12 -10.21
CA LEU A 300 15.97 11.53 -10.28
C LEU A 300 16.36 11.91 -11.71
N VAL A 301 17.42 12.71 -11.85
CA VAL A 301 17.94 13.08 -13.17
C VAL A 301 18.51 11.87 -13.90
N ASN A 302 18.16 11.71 -15.19
CA ASN A 302 18.60 10.58 -16.03
C ASN A 302 18.31 9.19 -15.46
N ASP A 303 17.21 9.04 -14.72
CA ASP A 303 16.79 7.78 -14.10
C ASP A 303 15.48 7.25 -14.71
N GLU A 304 15.54 6.86 -15.98
CA GLU A 304 14.40 6.23 -16.66
C GLU A 304 14.06 4.88 -15.99
N GLY A 305 12.78 4.72 -15.62
CA GLY A 305 12.30 3.53 -14.91
C GLY A 305 12.68 3.47 -13.43
N GLY A 306 13.29 4.51 -12.86
CA GLY A 306 13.53 4.64 -11.42
C GLY A 306 14.60 3.70 -10.86
N ARG A 307 15.47 3.09 -11.70
CA ARG A 307 16.43 2.06 -11.25
C ARG A 307 17.45 2.61 -10.25
N SER A 308 17.95 3.83 -10.46
CA SER A 308 18.90 4.47 -9.53
C SER A 308 18.22 4.77 -8.20
N TYR A 309 16.98 5.26 -8.24
CA TYR A 309 16.19 5.50 -7.05
C TYR A 309 15.91 4.20 -6.29
N ILE A 310 15.48 3.15 -6.98
CA ILE A 310 15.26 1.81 -6.38
C ILE A 310 16.54 1.31 -5.70
N ALA A 311 17.68 1.36 -6.40
CA ALA A 311 18.95 0.93 -5.83
C ALA A 311 19.36 1.75 -4.60
N TYR A 312 19.06 3.05 -4.61
CA TYR A 312 19.29 3.93 -3.46
C TYR A 312 18.43 3.54 -2.25
N CYS A 313 17.12 3.35 -2.45
CA CYS A 313 16.20 2.96 -1.39
C CYS A 313 16.56 1.58 -0.79
N VAL A 314 16.86 0.61 -1.65
CA VAL A 314 17.29 -0.73 -1.23
C VAL A 314 18.60 -0.66 -0.45
N GLY A 315 19.60 0.12 -0.93
CA GLY A 315 20.86 0.31 -0.25
C GLY A 315 20.73 0.98 1.11
N HIS A 316 19.87 2.01 1.22
CA HIS A 316 19.57 2.69 2.46
C HIS A 316 18.91 1.75 3.49
N THR A 317 17.86 1.03 3.08
CA THR A 317 17.16 0.06 3.93
C THR A 317 18.11 -1.07 4.38
N ARG A 318 18.95 -1.58 3.47
CA ARG A 318 19.96 -2.59 3.81
C ARG A 318 20.95 -2.08 4.84
N GLY A 319 21.46 -0.85 4.70
CA GLY A 319 22.34 -0.22 5.67
C GLY A 319 21.71 -0.13 7.05
N ILE A 320 20.44 0.23 7.13
CA ILE A 320 19.67 0.27 8.40
C ILE A 320 19.59 -1.13 9.01
N LEU A 321 19.21 -2.16 8.24
CA LEU A 321 19.07 -3.53 8.74
C LEU A 321 20.41 -4.08 9.24
N GLN A 322 21.51 -3.85 8.50
CA GLN A 322 22.86 -4.24 8.96
C GLN A 322 23.27 -3.53 10.26
N ALA A 323 22.94 -2.26 10.40
CA ALA A 323 23.22 -1.51 11.63
C ALA A 323 22.40 -2.07 12.81
N LEU A 324 21.13 -2.39 12.61
CA LEU A 324 20.28 -3.01 13.63
C LEU A 324 20.78 -4.38 14.07
N ASP A 325 21.28 -5.17 13.15
CA ASP A 325 21.84 -6.51 13.45
C ASP A 325 23.18 -6.41 14.20
N ALA A 326 23.98 -5.39 13.91
CA ALA A 326 25.23 -5.15 14.62
C ALA A 326 25.06 -4.62 16.05
N LEU A 327 23.92 -4.01 16.34
CA LEU A 327 23.58 -3.47 17.66
C LEU A 327 22.86 -4.50 18.56
N GLY A 328 22.44 -5.64 18.02
CA GLY A 328 21.74 -6.72 18.72
C GLY A 328 20.24 -6.54 18.64
#